data_b34515737ec093193d9218f9bba6c09f
#
_entry.id   b34515737ec093193d9218f9bba6c09f
#
_cell.length_a   1.000
_cell.length_b   1.000
_cell.length_c   1.000
_cell.angle_alpha   90.00
_cell.angle_beta   90.00
_cell.angle_gamma   90.00
#
_symmetry.space_group_name_H-M   'P 1'
#
loop_
_entity.id
_entity.type
_entity.pdbx_description
1 polymer ?
#
loop_
_entity_poly.entity_id
_entity_poly.type
_entity_poly.pdbx_seq_one_letter_code
_entity_poly.pdbx_strand_id
1 'polypeptide(L)'
;MQKFELKRITAALREMSATQRRLVAAELAALDAQPASNAIIEGRFAAAAGCPHCGAKRVIRHGHANGLQRYRCRECRRTFNALTGTPLCGIHKRGQWLDQVKALQAGLTLHEVADALRIHVSTAHRWRHRFLALPKSIQARNLCGIAEADETVFLLSFKGKRAGLGRKARHRGGKADKRGMSSEQVPVLVVRDRGGATADCVLTALDAPTLSAALRPVLAKDAALCTDGSPALAAAARDIGVEHHAVNLSAGIRVDGAWHVQNVNSYHSRLKGWIRKFRGVATCHLPSYLGWFRALDRVPPAGSTPSRWLAMALGAAV
;
A
#
# COMPACT_ATOMS: atom_id res chain seq x y z
N MET A 1 21.05 31.57 -17.60
CA MET A 1 20.79 31.42 -19.06
C MET A 1 20.29 32.75 -19.59
N GLN A 2 20.94 33.32 -20.61
CA GLN A 2 20.52 34.59 -21.18
C GLN A 2 19.27 34.44 -22.05
N LYS A 3 18.45 35.49 -22.14
CA LYS A 3 17.16 35.48 -22.89
C LYS A 3 17.36 35.09 -24.38
N PHE A 4 18.52 35.38 -24.93
CA PHE A 4 18.91 35.01 -26.31
C PHE A 4 19.13 33.49 -26.45
N GLU A 5 19.79 32.85 -25.51
CA GLU A 5 20.02 31.40 -25.51
C GLU A 5 18.71 30.61 -25.40
N LEU A 6 17.77 31.07 -24.56
CA LEU A 6 16.44 30.45 -24.44
C LEU A 6 15.68 30.52 -25.78
N LYS A 7 15.74 31.64 -26.49
CA LYS A 7 15.11 31.77 -27.82
C LYS A 7 15.71 30.79 -28.85
N ARG A 8 17.02 30.59 -28.85
CA ARG A 8 17.70 29.62 -29.73
C ARG A 8 17.26 28.19 -29.42
N ILE A 9 17.20 27.79 -28.12
CA ILE A 9 16.72 26.47 -27.70
C ILE A 9 15.27 26.27 -28.15
N THR A 10 14.41 27.28 -27.95
CA THR A 10 13.00 27.20 -28.32
C THR A 10 12.80 27.06 -29.83
N ALA A 11 13.63 27.74 -30.65
CA ALA A 11 13.64 27.60 -32.10
C ALA A 11 14.06 26.18 -32.51
N ALA A 12 15.16 25.67 -31.95
CA ALA A 12 15.66 24.33 -32.23
C ALA A 12 14.62 23.24 -31.87
N LEU A 13 13.88 23.40 -30.76
CA LEU A 13 12.79 22.45 -30.38
C LEU A 13 11.67 22.38 -31.42
N ARG A 14 11.41 23.46 -32.17
CA ARG A 14 10.38 23.47 -33.23
C ARG A 14 10.83 22.69 -34.47
N GLU A 15 12.12 22.67 -34.75
CA GLU A 15 12.72 21.97 -35.90
C GLU A 15 12.95 20.48 -35.64
N MET A 16 12.90 20.03 -34.36
CA MET A 16 13.09 18.64 -33.99
C MET A 16 11.94 17.74 -34.47
N SER A 17 12.28 16.51 -34.84
CA SER A 17 11.30 15.43 -35.07
C SER A 17 10.54 15.09 -33.79
N ALA A 18 9.37 14.43 -33.92
CA ALA A 18 8.60 13.99 -32.77
C ALA A 18 9.40 13.07 -31.81
N THR A 19 10.28 12.24 -32.34
CA THR A 19 11.17 11.37 -31.58
C THR A 19 12.21 12.16 -30.79
N GLN A 20 12.85 13.14 -31.42
CA GLN A 20 13.83 14.03 -30.75
C GLN A 20 13.16 14.86 -29.66
N ARG A 21 11.97 15.42 -29.91
CA ARG A 21 11.19 16.14 -28.88
C ARG A 21 10.87 15.28 -27.68
N ARG A 22 10.51 13.99 -27.89
CA ARG A 22 10.27 13.04 -26.79
C ARG A 22 11.53 12.76 -25.96
N LEU A 23 12.70 12.65 -26.60
CA LEU A 23 13.98 12.47 -25.89
C LEU A 23 14.32 13.70 -25.03
N VAL A 24 14.19 14.90 -25.58
CA VAL A 24 14.44 16.15 -24.83
C VAL A 24 13.45 16.29 -23.67
N ALA A 25 12.16 16.00 -23.88
CA ALA A 25 11.16 16.04 -22.83
C ALA A 25 11.46 15.01 -21.70
N ALA A 26 11.95 13.82 -22.05
CA ALA A 26 12.36 12.82 -21.07
C ALA A 26 13.58 13.28 -20.25
N GLU A 27 14.53 13.94 -20.88
CA GLU A 27 15.72 14.49 -20.21
C GLU A 27 15.37 15.64 -19.26
N LEU A 28 14.51 16.57 -19.70
CA LEU A 28 13.98 17.64 -18.83
C LEU A 28 13.22 17.08 -17.63
N ALA A 29 12.33 16.10 -17.87
CA ALA A 29 11.61 15.44 -16.80
C ALA A 29 12.55 14.72 -15.80
N ALA A 30 13.65 14.15 -16.27
CA ALA A 30 14.67 13.53 -15.41
C ALA A 30 15.41 14.56 -14.54
N LEU A 31 15.72 15.74 -15.11
CA LEU A 31 16.33 16.84 -14.36
C LEU A 31 15.40 17.38 -13.26
N ASP A 32 14.09 17.46 -13.53
CA ASP A 32 13.09 17.98 -12.58
C ASP A 32 12.60 16.92 -11.56
N ALA A 33 12.83 15.65 -11.83
CA ALA A 33 12.27 14.55 -11.00
C ALA A 33 12.81 14.55 -9.56
N GLN A 34 14.09 14.87 -9.35
CA GLN A 34 14.67 14.93 -8.01
C GLN A 34 14.22 16.17 -7.23
N PRO A 35 14.19 17.38 -7.80
CA PRO A 35 13.55 18.55 -7.18
C PRO A 35 12.09 18.30 -6.81
N ALA A 36 11.30 17.70 -7.69
CA ALA A 36 9.89 17.37 -7.41
C ALA A 36 9.74 16.41 -6.21
N SER A 37 10.53 15.35 -6.16
CA SER A 37 10.56 14.44 -5.01
C SER A 37 11.00 15.14 -3.72
N ASN A 38 12.02 16.01 -3.79
CA ASN A 38 12.51 16.77 -2.64
C ASN A 38 11.44 17.74 -2.12
N ALA A 39 10.69 18.42 -2.99
CA ALA A 39 9.59 19.30 -2.59
C ALA A 39 8.50 18.57 -1.78
N ILE A 40 8.14 17.35 -2.19
CA ILE A 40 7.17 16.51 -1.45
C ILE A 40 7.74 16.11 -0.08
N ILE A 41 9.02 15.75 -0.01
CA ILE A 41 9.71 15.36 1.22
C ILE A 41 9.75 16.53 2.22
N GLU A 42 10.14 17.71 1.75
CA GLU A 42 10.24 18.92 2.60
C GLU A 42 8.85 19.43 3.02
N GLY A 43 7.86 19.38 2.12
CA GLY A 43 6.48 19.76 2.42
C GLY A 43 5.87 18.92 3.54
N ARG A 44 6.15 17.59 3.58
CA ARG A 44 5.75 16.73 4.68
C ARG A 44 6.36 17.18 6.02
N PHE A 45 7.62 17.53 6.05
CA PHE A 45 8.27 17.97 7.27
C PHE A 45 7.72 19.30 7.77
N ALA A 46 7.43 20.25 6.88
CA ALA A 46 6.83 21.53 7.23
C ALA A 46 5.46 21.36 7.93
N ALA A 47 4.68 20.37 7.52
CA ALA A 47 3.39 20.05 8.11
C ALA A 47 3.48 19.41 9.52
N ALA A 48 4.60 18.74 9.83
CA ALA A 48 4.79 17.98 11.08
C ALA A 48 6.06 18.44 11.82
N ALA A 49 6.33 19.74 11.85
CA ALA A 49 7.56 20.30 12.37
C ALA A 49 7.87 19.83 13.81
N GLY A 50 8.98 19.09 13.96
CA GLY A 50 9.46 18.59 15.24
C GLY A 50 10.65 17.66 15.07
N CYS A 51 11.37 17.45 16.16
CA CYS A 51 12.51 16.55 16.16
C CYS A 51 12.03 15.08 16.13
N PRO A 52 12.41 14.28 15.14
CA PRO A 52 12.00 12.86 15.07
C PRO A 52 12.66 11.98 16.14
N HIS A 53 13.63 12.52 16.91
CA HIS A 53 14.33 11.78 17.95
C HIS A 53 13.75 11.98 19.35
N CYS A 54 13.23 13.19 19.66
CA CYS A 54 12.73 13.51 20.99
C CYS A 54 11.40 14.30 21.01
N GLY A 55 10.79 14.55 19.85
CA GLY A 55 9.52 15.28 19.73
C GLY A 55 9.61 16.80 19.91
N ALA A 56 10.75 17.35 20.32
CA ALA A 56 10.89 18.77 20.62
C ALA A 56 10.62 19.64 19.38
N LYS A 57 9.92 20.76 19.56
CA LYS A 57 9.59 21.71 18.48
C LYS A 57 10.74 22.68 18.16
N ARG A 58 11.70 22.87 19.08
CA ARG A 58 12.82 23.81 18.89
C ARG A 58 13.91 23.20 17.98
N VAL A 59 13.70 23.33 16.69
CA VAL A 59 14.63 22.89 15.63
C VAL A 59 15.14 24.08 14.83
N ILE A 60 16.40 24.01 14.41
CA ILE A 60 17.03 25.05 13.55
C ILE A 60 17.54 24.41 12.27
N ARG A 61 17.57 25.19 11.20
CA ARG A 61 18.23 24.81 9.95
C ARG A 61 19.73 24.65 10.20
N HIS A 62 20.33 23.61 9.62
CA HIS A 62 21.74 23.26 9.84
C HIS A 62 22.40 22.80 8.53
N GLY A 63 22.42 23.69 7.53
CA GLY A 63 22.98 23.42 6.21
C GLY A 63 22.17 22.41 5.40
N HIS A 64 22.76 21.90 4.33
CA HIS A 64 22.16 20.93 3.41
C HIS A 64 23.02 19.68 3.31
N ALA A 65 22.41 18.57 3.00
CA ALA A 65 23.11 17.32 2.66
C ALA A 65 22.29 16.55 1.61
N ASN A 66 22.96 16.10 0.56
CA ASN A 66 22.34 15.33 -0.53
C ASN A 66 21.08 16.00 -1.10
N GLY A 67 21.09 17.34 -1.24
CA GLY A 67 19.97 18.10 -1.80
C GLY A 67 18.74 18.23 -0.89
N LEU A 68 18.84 17.89 0.41
CA LEU A 68 17.80 18.11 1.41
C LEU A 68 18.29 19.06 2.50
N GLN A 69 17.38 19.85 3.06
CA GLN A 69 17.64 20.65 4.23
C GLN A 69 17.96 19.77 5.43
N ARG A 70 19.06 20.03 6.11
CA ARG A 70 19.34 19.44 7.42
C ARG A 70 18.83 20.33 8.53
N TYR A 71 18.42 19.71 9.60
CA TYR A 71 17.94 20.35 10.81
C TYR A 71 18.76 19.87 12.02
N ARG A 72 18.85 20.69 13.05
CA ARG A 72 19.42 20.32 14.35
C ARG A 72 18.42 20.64 15.45
N CYS A 73 18.15 19.66 16.31
CA CYS A 73 17.35 19.87 17.51
C CYS A 73 18.15 20.62 18.56
N ARG A 74 17.55 21.64 19.18
CA ARG A 74 18.20 22.38 20.26
C ARG A 74 18.20 21.61 21.58
N GLU A 75 17.25 20.71 21.80
CA GLU A 75 17.13 19.91 23.01
C GLU A 75 18.08 18.69 22.97
N CYS A 76 17.87 17.73 22.08
CA CYS A 76 18.69 16.53 22.01
C CYS A 76 19.98 16.66 21.18
N ARG A 77 20.24 17.83 20.56
CA ARG A 77 21.41 18.19 19.74
C ARG A 77 21.64 17.31 18.51
N ARG A 78 20.79 16.32 18.24
CA ARG A 78 20.88 15.46 17.07
C ARG A 78 20.51 16.21 15.80
N THR A 79 21.17 15.83 14.70
CA THR A 79 20.84 16.32 13.36
C THR A 79 19.96 15.33 12.63
N PHE A 80 19.10 15.85 11.76
CA PHE A 80 18.17 15.04 10.98
C PHE A 80 17.77 15.81 9.69
N ASN A 81 17.03 15.17 8.83
CA ASN A 81 16.37 15.78 7.67
C ASN A 81 14.92 15.27 7.55
N ALA A 82 14.18 15.76 6.56
CA ALA A 82 12.79 15.42 6.36
C ALA A 82 12.51 13.92 6.10
N LEU A 83 13.52 13.11 5.76
CA LEU A 83 13.40 11.65 5.60
C LEU A 83 13.65 10.88 6.90
N THR A 84 14.24 11.49 7.91
CA THR A 84 14.57 10.81 9.16
C THR A 84 13.30 10.29 9.84
N GLY A 85 13.29 9.01 10.23
CA GLY A 85 12.14 8.34 10.82
C GLY A 85 11.10 7.85 9.80
N THR A 86 11.28 8.11 8.49
CA THR A 86 10.39 7.60 7.45
C THR A 86 10.85 6.24 6.91
N PRO A 87 9.96 5.44 6.33
CA PRO A 87 10.35 4.21 5.65
C PRO A 87 11.34 4.42 4.50
N LEU A 88 11.38 5.60 3.90
CA LEU A 88 12.25 5.91 2.76
C LEU A 88 13.61 6.50 3.18
N CYS A 89 13.88 6.60 4.47
CA CYS A 89 15.18 7.03 4.99
C CYS A 89 16.30 6.08 4.49
N GLY A 90 17.42 6.65 4.01
CA GLY A 90 18.56 5.87 3.48
C GLY A 90 18.35 5.24 2.10
N ILE A 91 17.25 5.53 1.41
CA ILE A 91 17.09 5.18 -0.01
C ILE A 91 17.69 6.29 -0.87
N HIS A 92 18.52 5.89 -1.83
CA HIS A 92 19.14 6.78 -2.81
C HIS A 92 18.29 6.94 -4.09
N LYS A 93 18.82 7.70 -5.08
CA LYS A 93 18.21 7.91 -6.41
C LYS A 93 16.78 8.49 -6.33
N ARG A 94 16.62 9.58 -5.59
CA ARG A 94 15.30 10.24 -5.39
C ARG A 94 14.65 10.72 -6.69
N GLY A 95 15.44 11.01 -7.72
CA GLY A 95 14.91 11.31 -9.06
C GLY A 95 14.05 10.18 -9.66
N GLN A 96 14.23 8.94 -9.21
CA GLN A 96 13.44 7.78 -9.68
C GLN A 96 12.24 7.45 -8.77
N TRP A 97 12.00 8.20 -7.70
CA TRP A 97 10.95 7.83 -6.73
C TRP A 97 9.54 8.02 -7.26
N LEU A 98 9.31 9.07 -8.05
CA LEU A 98 8.00 9.25 -8.70
C LEU A 98 7.74 8.16 -9.74
N ASP A 99 8.76 7.69 -10.46
CA ASP A 99 8.61 6.59 -11.40
C ASP A 99 8.42 5.25 -10.69
N GLN A 100 9.07 5.03 -9.54
CA GLN A 100 8.77 3.90 -8.66
C GLN A 100 7.29 3.92 -8.21
N VAL A 101 6.77 5.08 -7.88
CA VAL A 101 5.35 5.24 -7.51
C VAL A 101 4.44 4.96 -8.71
N LYS A 102 4.74 5.49 -9.90
CA LYS A 102 3.99 5.16 -11.13
C LYS A 102 3.99 3.65 -11.41
N ALA A 103 5.13 2.99 -11.20
CA ALA A 103 5.23 1.54 -11.33
C ALA A 103 4.35 0.79 -10.31
N LEU A 104 4.24 1.29 -9.07
CA LEU A 104 3.30 0.76 -8.08
C LEU A 104 1.84 0.99 -8.51
N GLN A 105 1.49 2.17 -8.99
CA GLN A 105 0.14 2.47 -9.49
C GLN A 105 -0.26 1.58 -10.68
N ALA A 106 0.68 1.32 -11.60
CA ALA A 106 0.49 0.37 -12.70
C ALA A 106 0.53 -1.11 -12.23
N GLY A 107 0.90 -1.34 -10.97
CA GLY A 107 1.01 -2.68 -10.38
C GLY A 107 2.06 -3.54 -11.08
N LEU A 108 3.19 -2.99 -11.50
CA LEU A 108 4.24 -3.71 -12.19
C LEU A 108 4.88 -4.79 -11.31
N THR A 109 5.33 -5.88 -11.93
CA THR A 109 6.13 -6.93 -11.29
C THR A 109 7.53 -6.41 -10.95
N LEU A 110 8.34 -7.20 -10.23
CA LEU A 110 9.70 -6.79 -9.86
C LEU A 110 10.64 -6.67 -11.06
N HIS A 111 10.49 -7.53 -12.06
CA HIS A 111 11.31 -7.49 -13.27
C HIS A 111 10.94 -6.29 -14.12
N GLU A 112 9.65 -6.05 -14.36
CA GLU A 112 9.19 -4.87 -15.09
C GLU A 112 9.64 -3.55 -14.43
N VAL A 113 9.62 -3.47 -13.08
CA VAL A 113 10.15 -2.30 -12.36
C VAL A 113 11.67 -2.18 -12.53
N ALA A 114 12.41 -3.29 -12.43
CA ALA A 114 13.85 -3.30 -12.59
C ALA A 114 14.27 -2.79 -13.98
N ASP A 115 13.58 -3.26 -15.01
CA ASP A 115 13.81 -2.88 -16.40
C ASP A 115 13.43 -1.40 -16.63
N ALA A 116 12.23 -0.99 -16.21
CA ALA A 116 11.73 0.38 -16.40
C ALA A 116 12.59 1.45 -15.71
N LEU A 117 13.07 1.15 -14.49
CA LEU A 117 13.89 2.08 -13.70
C LEU A 117 15.39 1.88 -13.88
N ARG A 118 15.82 0.89 -14.68
CA ARG A 118 17.23 0.49 -14.85
C ARG A 118 17.95 0.29 -13.52
N ILE A 119 17.33 -0.52 -12.64
CA ILE A 119 17.86 -0.89 -11.32
C ILE A 119 17.89 -2.41 -11.18
N HIS A 120 18.73 -2.92 -10.27
CA HIS A 120 18.77 -4.35 -10.02
C HIS A 120 17.46 -4.85 -9.36
N VAL A 121 17.02 -6.07 -9.66
CA VAL A 121 15.78 -6.67 -9.13
C VAL A 121 15.72 -6.68 -7.61
N SER A 122 16.86 -6.89 -6.92
CA SER A 122 16.92 -6.81 -5.45
C SER A 122 16.68 -5.39 -4.93
N THR A 123 17.09 -4.36 -5.69
CA THR A 123 16.78 -2.97 -5.38
C THR A 123 15.29 -2.69 -5.58
N ALA A 124 14.71 -3.15 -6.69
CA ALA A 124 13.26 -3.05 -6.95
C ALA A 124 12.44 -3.72 -5.84
N HIS A 125 12.88 -4.93 -5.39
CA HIS A 125 12.26 -5.62 -4.26
C HIS A 125 12.31 -4.80 -2.97
N ARG A 126 13.51 -4.32 -2.58
CA ARG A 126 13.70 -3.50 -1.38
C ARG A 126 12.90 -2.22 -1.43
N TRP A 127 12.90 -1.51 -2.57
CA TRP A 127 12.12 -0.29 -2.74
C TRP A 127 10.64 -0.56 -2.62
N ARG A 128 10.11 -1.57 -3.30
CA ARG A 128 8.69 -1.96 -3.18
C ARG A 128 8.25 -2.04 -1.73
N HIS A 129 8.95 -2.80 -0.91
CA HIS A 129 8.57 -3.01 0.49
C HIS A 129 8.76 -1.76 1.36
N ARG A 130 9.74 -0.92 1.04
CA ARG A 130 9.93 0.36 1.73
C ARG A 130 8.82 1.37 1.37
N PHE A 131 8.44 1.48 0.11
CA PHE A 131 7.34 2.34 -0.35
C PHE A 131 5.97 1.84 0.14
N LEU A 132 5.78 0.55 0.34
CA LEU A 132 4.54 -0.04 0.87
C LEU A 132 4.50 -0.15 2.40
N ALA A 133 5.53 0.27 3.11
CA ALA A 133 5.60 0.11 4.56
C ALA A 133 4.45 0.83 5.30
N LEU A 134 4.11 2.05 4.91
CA LEU A 134 3.00 2.80 5.46
C LEU A 134 1.65 2.46 4.81
N PRO A 135 1.52 2.34 3.47
CA PRO A 135 0.28 1.87 2.85
C PRO A 135 -0.30 0.59 3.46
N LYS A 136 0.55 -0.37 3.86
CA LYS A 136 0.08 -1.59 4.52
C LYS A 136 -0.66 -1.36 5.84
N SER A 137 -0.33 -0.30 6.57
CA SER A 137 -0.92 0.04 7.88
C SER A 137 -2.09 1.01 7.78
N ILE A 138 -2.32 1.63 6.61
CA ILE A 138 -3.44 2.52 6.38
C ILE A 138 -4.70 1.67 6.18
N GLN A 139 -5.51 1.55 7.23
CA GLN A 139 -6.78 0.82 7.25
C GLN A 139 -7.95 1.81 7.30
N ALA A 140 -9.09 1.43 6.73
CA ALA A 140 -10.32 2.12 7.04
C ALA A 140 -10.66 1.91 8.53
N ARG A 141 -11.22 2.94 9.14
CA ARG A 141 -11.72 2.91 10.53
C ARG A 141 -13.10 3.51 10.56
N ASN A 142 -13.88 3.14 11.53
CA ASN A 142 -15.27 3.61 11.67
C ASN A 142 -16.10 3.33 10.42
N LEU A 143 -15.97 2.09 9.86
CA LEU A 143 -16.88 1.65 8.81
C LEU A 143 -18.30 1.71 9.36
N CYS A 144 -19.19 2.42 8.68
CA CYS A 144 -20.53 2.75 9.16
C CYS A 144 -21.61 2.22 8.22
N GLY A 145 -22.88 2.27 8.69
CA GLY A 145 -23.99 1.71 7.96
C GLY A 145 -23.82 0.19 7.79
N ILE A 146 -24.12 -0.33 6.61
CA ILE A 146 -23.96 -1.77 6.34
C ILE A 146 -22.50 -2.05 5.94
N ALA A 147 -21.80 -2.82 6.77
CA ALA A 147 -20.46 -3.33 6.52
C ALA A 147 -20.51 -4.83 6.22
N GLU A 148 -19.91 -5.25 5.13
CA GLU A 148 -19.81 -6.67 4.74
C GLU A 148 -18.48 -7.23 5.25
N ALA A 149 -18.50 -8.41 5.86
CA ALA A 149 -17.28 -9.11 6.24
C ALA A 149 -17.29 -10.55 5.74
N ASP A 150 -16.17 -10.97 5.21
CA ASP A 150 -15.94 -12.35 4.75
C ASP A 150 -14.44 -12.67 4.77
N GLU A 151 -14.11 -13.94 4.90
CA GLU A 151 -12.75 -14.42 4.90
C GLU A 151 -12.35 -14.99 3.55
N THR A 152 -11.13 -14.69 3.15
CA THR A 152 -10.51 -15.34 2.01
C THR A 152 -9.18 -15.96 2.40
N VAL A 153 -8.76 -17.01 1.70
CA VAL A 153 -7.55 -17.75 2.05
C VAL A 153 -6.49 -17.64 0.96
N PHE A 154 -5.25 -17.54 1.41
CA PHE A 154 -4.05 -17.63 0.57
C PHE A 154 -3.21 -18.83 0.99
N LEU A 155 -2.50 -19.44 0.05
CA LEU A 155 -1.56 -20.52 0.38
C LEU A 155 -0.36 -19.96 1.15
N LEU A 156 0.03 -20.62 2.24
CA LEU A 156 1.27 -20.33 2.96
C LEU A 156 2.46 -20.42 2.00
N SER A 157 3.19 -19.36 1.86
CA SER A 157 4.27 -19.22 0.89
C SER A 157 5.56 -18.73 1.55
N PHE A 158 6.63 -19.48 1.33
CA PHE A 158 8.01 -19.12 1.72
C PHE A 158 8.83 -18.62 0.53
N LYS A 159 8.19 -18.02 -0.47
CA LYS A 159 8.87 -17.54 -1.68
C LYS A 159 10.10 -16.70 -1.33
N GLY A 160 11.24 -17.03 -1.95
CA GLY A 160 12.53 -16.40 -1.70
C GLY A 160 13.37 -17.05 -0.59
N LYS A 161 12.82 -17.94 0.23
CA LYS A 161 13.59 -18.75 1.19
C LYS A 161 13.98 -20.07 0.54
N ARG A 162 15.24 -20.48 0.72
CA ARG A 162 15.79 -21.74 0.18
C ARG A 162 16.01 -22.82 1.25
N ALA A 163 16.10 -22.43 2.51
CA ALA A 163 16.35 -23.34 3.63
C ALA A 163 15.39 -23.06 4.79
N GLY A 164 15.24 -24.01 5.72
CA GLY A 164 14.41 -23.88 6.91
C GLY A 164 12.92 -23.83 6.63
N LEU A 165 12.44 -24.55 5.60
CA LEU A 165 11.04 -24.43 5.16
C LEU A 165 10.06 -25.29 5.98
N GLY A 166 10.52 -26.22 6.82
CA GLY A 166 9.65 -27.14 7.57
C GLY A 166 8.76 -28.07 6.71
N ARG A 167 8.82 -27.95 5.38
CA ARG A 167 8.08 -28.75 4.40
C ARG A 167 8.78 -28.79 3.06
N LYS A 168 8.42 -29.75 2.20
CA LYS A 168 8.87 -29.78 0.80
C LYS A 168 8.42 -28.52 0.03
N ALA A 169 9.25 -28.06 -0.90
CA ALA A 169 8.88 -26.99 -1.80
C ALA A 169 7.68 -27.40 -2.65
N ARG A 170 6.70 -26.49 -2.80
CA ARG A 170 5.55 -26.73 -3.69
C ARG A 170 5.93 -26.50 -5.14
N HIS A 171 5.33 -27.27 -6.03
CA HIS A 171 5.33 -26.96 -7.44
C HIS A 171 4.56 -25.66 -7.72
N ARG A 172 4.96 -24.95 -8.75
CA ARG A 172 4.25 -23.72 -9.18
C ARG A 172 2.80 -24.08 -9.54
N GLY A 173 1.84 -23.28 -9.01
CA GLY A 173 0.41 -23.52 -9.22
C GLY A 173 -0.19 -24.64 -8.38
N GLY A 174 0.58 -25.25 -7.47
CA GLY A 174 0.07 -26.26 -6.53
C GLY A 174 -1.06 -25.74 -5.66
N LYS A 175 -1.97 -26.63 -5.27
CA LYS A 175 -3.06 -26.39 -4.33
C LYS A 175 -2.64 -26.83 -2.93
N ALA A 176 -3.46 -26.57 -1.91
CA ALA A 176 -3.32 -27.18 -0.60
C ALA A 176 -3.63 -28.68 -0.70
N ASP A 177 -2.87 -29.48 0.05
CA ASP A 177 -3.05 -30.95 0.04
C ASP A 177 -4.32 -31.36 0.77
N LYS A 178 -4.74 -30.56 1.77
CA LYS A 178 -5.95 -30.81 2.59
C LYS A 178 -7.10 -29.92 2.17
N ARG A 179 -8.33 -30.45 2.14
CA ARG A 179 -9.56 -29.67 2.00
C ARG A 179 -9.83 -28.87 3.29
N GLY A 180 -10.48 -27.72 3.13
CA GLY A 180 -10.83 -26.83 4.25
C GLY A 180 -9.64 -26.07 4.79
N MET A 181 -9.81 -25.44 5.96
CA MET A 181 -8.74 -24.70 6.64
C MET A 181 -7.67 -25.66 7.17
N SER A 182 -6.43 -25.42 6.79
CA SER A 182 -5.28 -26.19 7.24
C SER A 182 -4.10 -25.27 7.51
N SER A 183 -3.04 -25.77 8.14
CA SER A 183 -1.79 -25.02 8.36
C SER A 183 -1.09 -24.56 7.07
N GLU A 184 -1.56 -25.04 5.92
CA GLU A 184 -1.08 -24.61 4.61
C GLU A 184 -1.78 -23.34 4.09
N GLN A 185 -2.77 -22.85 4.79
CA GLN A 185 -3.60 -21.73 4.38
C GLN A 185 -3.47 -20.58 5.37
N VAL A 186 -3.48 -19.37 4.84
CA VAL A 186 -3.39 -18.11 5.58
C VAL A 186 -4.71 -17.37 5.37
N PRO A 187 -5.55 -17.29 6.41
CA PRO A 187 -6.82 -16.59 6.31
C PRO A 187 -6.59 -15.07 6.32
N VAL A 188 -7.39 -14.37 5.55
CA VAL A 188 -7.45 -12.92 5.48
C VAL A 188 -8.90 -12.50 5.63
N LEU A 189 -9.20 -11.77 6.69
CA LEU A 189 -10.48 -11.10 6.85
C LEU A 189 -10.49 -9.83 6.01
N VAL A 190 -11.57 -9.60 5.29
CA VAL A 190 -11.84 -8.33 4.61
C VAL A 190 -13.17 -7.80 5.14
N VAL A 191 -13.19 -6.52 5.51
CA VAL A 191 -14.38 -5.78 5.90
C VAL A 191 -14.55 -4.60 4.97
N ARG A 192 -15.73 -4.44 4.39
CA ARG A 192 -16.01 -3.38 3.43
C ARG A 192 -17.41 -2.80 3.66
N ASP A 193 -17.51 -1.48 3.80
CA ASP A 193 -18.81 -0.81 3.87
C ASP A 193 -19.38 -0.51 2.47
N ARG A 194 -20.63 -0.04 2.43
CA ARG A 194 -21.31 0.33 1.18
C ARG A 194 -20.68 1.54 0.48
N GLY A 195 -19.97 2.38 1.20
CA GLY A 195 -19.20 3.50 0.65
C GLY A 195 -17.88 3.08 0.00
N GLY A 196 -17.50 1.79 0.14
CA GLY A 196 -16.29 1.22 -0.42
C GLY A 196 -15.05 1.38 0.48
N ALA A 197 -15.20 1.92 1.69
CA ALA A 197 -14.11 1.92 2.66
C ALA A 197 -13.80 0.46 3.04
N THR A 198 -12.52 0.10 3.05
CA THR A 198 -12.08 -1.29 3.17
C THR A 198 -10.98 -1.42 4.21
N ALA A 199 -11.12 -2.41 5.08
CA ALA A 199 -10.07 -2.89 5.97
C ALA A 199 -9.79 -4.37 5.68
N ASP A 200 -8.54 -4.80 5.85
CA ASP A 200 -8.15 -6.19 5.70
C ASP A 200 -7.11 -6.58 6.77
N CYS A 201 -7.13 -7.82 7.20
CA CYS A 201 -6.25 -8.33 8.23
C CYS A 201 -5.87 -9.77 7.94
N VAL A 202 -4.56 -10.06 7.99
CA VAL A 202 -4.07 -11.45 8.00
C VAL A 202 -4.32 -12.02 9.39
N LEU A 203 -5.09 -13.09 9.46
CA LEU A 203 -5.47 -13.73 10.71
C LEU A 203 -4.53 -14.89 11.04
N THR A 204 -4.41 -15.20 12.33
CA THR A 204 -3.70 -16.38 12.84
C THR A 204 -4.63 -17.60 12.95
N ALA A 205 -5.91 -17.37 13.18
CA ALA A 205 -6.97 -18.37 13.28
C ALA A 205 -8.30 -17.79 12.82
N LEU A 206 -9.28 -18.67 12.54
CA LEU A 206 -10.67 -18.31 12.24
C LEU A 206 -11.56 -18.63 13.44
N ASP A 207 -11.24 -18.06 14.59
CA ASP A 207 -12.04 -18.15 15.81
C ASP A 207 -12.63 -16.79 16.19
N ALA A 208 -13.69 -16.81 17.01
CA ALA A 208 -14.39 -15.60 17.40
C ALA A 208 -13.49 -14.57 18.11
N PRO A 209 -12.57 -14.93 19.03
CA PRO A 209 -11.67 -13.96 19.65
C PRO A 209 -10.75 -13.24 18.64
N THR A 210 -10.17 -13.99 17.69
CA THR A 210 -9.30 -13.42 16.65
C THR A 210 -10.07 -12.48 15.74
N LEU A 211 -11.28 -12.87 15.33
CA LEU A 211 -12.17 -12.06 14.50
C LEU A 211 -12.65 -10.81 15.24
N SER A 212 -13.04 -10.92 16.51
CA SER A 212 -13.42 -9.77 17.35
C SER A 212 -12.29 -8.75 17.47
N ALA A 213 -11.07 -9.23 17.72
CA ALA A 213 -9.90 -8.35 17.80
C ALA A 213 -9.62 -7.63 16.49
N ALA A 214 -9.90 -8.27 15.35
CA ALA A 214 -9.72 -7.66 14.02
C ALA A 214 -10.84 -6.69 13.65
N LEU A 215 -12.10 -6.97 14.04
CA LEU A 215 -13.28 -6.17 13.71
C LEU A 215 -13.41 -4.92 14.59
N ARG A 216 -13.14 -5.04 15.90
CA ARG A 216 -13.30 -3.96 16.90
C ARG A 216 -12.66 -2.62 16.51
N PRO A 217 -11.41 -2.54 15.96
CA PRO A 217 -10.80 -1.26 15.62
C PRO A 217 -11.29 -0.67 14.30
N VAL A 218 -12.08 -1.39 13.51
CA VAL A 218 -12.47 -0.97 12.15
C VAL A 218 -13.96 -0.65 12.02
N LEU A 219 -14.85 -1.28 12.80
CA LEU A 219 -16.28 -1.02 12.75
C LEU A 219 -16.68 0.14 13.65
N ALA A 220 -17.63 0.96 13.20
CA ALA A 220 -18.35 1.89 14.04
C ALA A 220 -19.31 1.11 14.97
N LYS A 221 -19.63 1.70 16.13
CA LYS A 221 -20.52 1.03 17.12
C LYS A 221 -21.95 0.83 16.62
N ASP A 222 -22.40 1.69 15.72
CA ASP A 222 -23.72 1.70 15.09
C ASP A 222 -23.73 1.02 13.71
N ALA A 223 -22.64 0.36 13.32
CA ALA A 223 -22.56 -0.39 12.08
C ALA A 223 -23.37 -1.69 12.17
N ALA A 224 -24.03 -2.06 11.08
CA ALA A 224 -24.65 -3.36 10.90
C ALA A 224 -23.71 -4.26 10.08
N LEU A 225 -23.26 -5.37 10.68
CA LEU A 225 -22.34 -6.31 10.06
C LEU A 225 -23.12 -7.37 9.29
N CYS A 226 -22.89 -7.45 7.98
CA CYS A 226 -23.44 -8.47 7.09
C CYS A 226 -22.38 -9.53 6.77
N THR A 227 -22.71 -10.82 6.96
CA THR A 227 -21.79 -11.95 6.69
C THR A 227 -22.49 -13.08 5.94
N ASP A 228 -21.73 -14.09 5.52
CA ASP A 228 -22.23 -15.33 4.90
C ASP A 228 -22.86 -16.33 5.91
N GLY A 229 -22.98 -15.96 7.18
CA GLY A 229 -23.52 -16.81 8.22
C GLY A 229 -22.47 -17.67 8.94
N SER A 230 -21.18 -17.37 8.80
CA SER A 230 -20.11 -18.00 9.58
C SER A 230 -20.40 -17.90 11.09
N PRO A 231 -20.47 -19.04 11.85
CA PRO A 231 -20.69 -19.00 13.28
C PRO A 231 -19.65 -18.20 14.06
N ALA A 232 -18.40 -18.20 13.58
CA ALA A 232 -17.31 -17.46 14.20
C ALA A 232 -17.48 -15.95 14.04
N LEU A 233 -17.92 -15.48 12.85
CA LEU A 233 -18.24 -14.06 12.61
C LEU A 233 -19.47 -13.63 13.41
N ALA A 234 -20.49 -14.48 13.51
CA ALA A 234 -21.69 -14.20 14.33
C ALA A 234 -21.33 -14.07 15.82
N ALA A 235 -20.46 -14.94 16.33
CA ALA A 235 -19.97 -14.85 17.70
C ALA A 235 -19.11 -13.60 17.93
N ALA A 236 -18.26 -13.24 16.96
CA ALA A 236 -17.45 -12.03 17.01
C ALA A 236 -18.31 -10.77 17.01
N ALA A 237 -19.35 -10.69 16.17
CA ALA A 237 -20.28 -9.57 16.12
C ALA A 237 -20.99 -9.35 17.48
N ARG A 238 -21.43 -10.42 18.12
CA ARG A 238 -22.02 -10.37 19.48
C ARG A 238 -21.02 -9.86 20.52
N ASP A 239 -19.77 -10.35 20.46
CA ASP A 239 -18.71 -9.94 21.40
C ASP A 239 -18.37 -8.45 21.30
N ILE A 240 -18.39 -7.89 20.09
CA ILE A 240 -18.11 -6.46 19.88
C ILE A 240 -19.36 -5.57 20.01
N GLY A 241 -20.56 -6.16 20.10
CA GLY A 241 -21.82 -5.47 20.34
C GLY A 241 -22.35 -4.71 19.12
N VAL A 242 -22.13 -5.23 17.89
CA VAL A 242 -22.69 -4.66 16.65
C VAL A 242 -23.87 -5.51 16.17
N GLU A 243 -24.82 -4.88 15.48
CA GLU A 243 -25.93 -5.57 14.82
C GLU A 243 -25.37 -6.55 13.78
N HIS A 244 -25.92 -7.77 13.71
CA HIS A 244 -25.42 -8.80 12.79
C HIS A 244 -26.53 -9.38 11.94
N HIS A 245 -26.34 -9.37 10.63
CA HIS A 245 -27.20 -9.98 9.63
C HIS A 245 -26.46 -11.07 8.86
N ALA A 246 -26.94 -12.30 8.94
CA ALA A 246 -26.39 -13.43 8.21
C ALA A 246 -27.19 -13.68 6.92
N VAL A 247 -26.51 -13.71 5.77
CA VAL A 247 -27.08 -14.11 4.49
C VAL A 247 -26.82 -15.60 4.29
N ASN A 248 -27.88 -16.41 4.26
CA ASN A 248 -27.74 -17.88 4.17
C ASN A 248 -27.44 -18.31 2.73
N LEU A 249 -26.18 -18.29 2.34
CA LEU A 249 -25.74 -18.75 1.04
C LEU A 249 -25.99 -20.25 0.81
N SER A 250 -26.00 -21.06 1.88
CA SER A 250 -26.25 -22.50 1.81
C SER A 250 -27.69 -22.80 1.41
N ALA A 251 -28.64 -21.93 1.75
CA ALA A 251 -30.03 -21.99 1.31
C ALA A 251 -30.26 -21.37 -0.08
N GLY A 252 -29.21 -20.99 -0.76
CA GLY A 252 -29.29 -20.33 -2.09
C GLY A 252 -29.66 -18.84 -2.03
N ILE A 253 -29.83 -18.26 -0.84
CA ILE A 253 -30.17 -16.86 -0.64
C ILE A 253 -28.89 -16.04 -0.80
N ARG A 254 -28.81 -15.23 -1.86
CA ARG A 254 -27.66 -14.34 -2.12
C ARG A 254 -27.89 -12.90 -1.70
N VAL A 255 -29.15 -12.51 -1.60
CA VAL A 255 -29.60 -11.16 -1.24
C VAL A 255 -30.86 -11.29 -0.43
N ASP A 256 -30.94 -10.57 0.69
CA ASP A 256 -32.11 -10.43 1.53
C ASP A 256 -32.36 -8.94 1.77
N GLY A 257 -33.19 -8.31 0.93
CA GLY A 257 -33.40 -6.88 0.92
C GLY A 257 -32.09 -6.11 0.69
N ALA A 258 -31.67 -5.35 1.69
CA ALA A 258 -30.39 -4.61 1.66
C ALA A 258 -29.18 -5.47 2.04
N TRP A 259 -29.39 -6.71 2.53
CA TRP A 259 -28.33 -7.54 3.08
C TRP A 259 -27.75 -8.46 2.03
N HIS A 260 -26.47 -8.36 1.79
CA HIS A 260 -25.69 -9.22 0.91
C HIS A 260 -24.18 -9.04 1.18
N VAL A 261 -23.35 -9.97 0.73
CA VAL A 261 -21.89 -9.97 0.83
C VAL A 261 -21.22 -9.82 -0.55
N GLN A 262 -21.92 -9.21 -1.51
CA GLN A 262 -21.43 -9.16 -2.89
C GLN A 262 -20.27 -8.20 -3.08
N ASN A 263 -20.20 -7.07 -2.31
CA ASN A 263 -19.12 -6.11 -2.43
C ASN A 263 -17.79 -6.68 -1.90
N VAL A 264 -17.83 -7.41 -0.76
CA VAL A 264 -16.64 -8.08 -0.23
C VAL A 264 -16.21 -9.23 -1.14
N ASN A 265 -17.13 -10.00 -1.70
CA ASN A 265 -16.85 -11.06 -2.65
C ASN A 265 -16.25 -10.53 -3.95
N SER A 266 -16.76 -9.42 -4.48
CA SER A 266 -16.19 -8.72 -5.63
C SER A 266 -14.77 -8.25 -5.34
N TYR A 267 -14.52 -7.69 -4.14
CA TYR A 267 -13.18 -7.30 -3.72
C TYR A 267 -12.24 -8.51 -3.66
N HIS A 268 -12.65 -9.63 -3.08
CA HIS A 268 -11.88 -10.88 -3.04
C HIS A 268 -11.50 -11.37 -4.44
N SER A 269 -12.44 -11.36 -5.38
CA SER A 269 -12.20 -11.77 -6.76
C SER A 269 -11.15 -10.89 -7.43
N ARG A 270 -11.29 -9.56 -7.32
CA ARG A 270 -10.35 -8.59 -7.88
C ARG A 270 -8.96 -8.70 -7.22
N LEU A 271 -8.90 -8.82 -5.89
CA LEU A 271 -7.65 -9.00 -5.13
C LEU A 271 -6.92 -10.27 -5.57
N LYS A 272 -7.61 -11.42 -5.63
CA LYS A 272 -7.02 -12.69 -6.07
C LYS A 272 -6.55 -12.63 -7.51
N GLY A 273 -7.33 -12.02 -8.41
CA GLY A 273 -6.97 -11.80 -9.80
C GLY A 273 -5.70 -10.95 -9.92
N TRP A 274 -5.63 -9.86 -9.17
CA TRP A 274 -4.50 -8.95 -9.17
C TRP A 274 -3.22 -9.58 -8.56
N ILE A 275 -3.33 -10.28 -7.42
CA ILE A 275 -2.17 -10.96 -6.79
C ILE A 275 -1.59 -12.05 -7.69
N ARG A 276 -2.42 -12.72 -8.49
CA ARG A 276 -1.99 -13.85 -9.36
C ARG A 276 -0.88 -13.47 -10.32
N LYS A 277 -0.84 -12.22 -10.82
CA LYS A 277 0.21 -11.75 -11.74
C LYS A 277 1.61 -11.76 -11.12
N PHE A 278 1.75 -11.70 -9.80
CA PHE A 278 3.05 -11.76 -9.12
C PHE A 278 3.58 -13.19 -8.98
N ARG A 279 2.83 -14.19 -9.47
CA ARG A 279 3.23 -15.61 -9.47
C ARG A 279 3.63 -16.09 -8.08
N GLY A 280 2.83 -15.75 -7.09
CA GLY A 280 3.03 -16.04 -5.67
C GLY A 280 3.72 -14.89 -4.92
N VAL A 281 3.24 -14.65 -3.71
CA VAL A 281 3.77 -13.66 -2.75
C VAL A 281 4.16 -14.43 -1.50
N ALA A 282 5.33 -14.13 -0.92
CA ALA A 282 5.69 -14.71 0.37
C ALA A 282 4.70 -14.23 1.45
N THR A 283 4.27 -15.13 2.34
CA THR A 283 3.28 -14.81 3.38
C THR A 283 3.71 -13.64 4.26
N CYS A 284 5.01 -13.52 4.58
CA CYS A 284 5.54 -12.38 5.34
C CYS A 284 5.36 -11.03 4.64
N HIS A 285 5.14 -11.02 3.33
CA HIS A 285 4.88 -9.82 2.53
C HIS A 285 3.41 -9.63 2.18
N LEU A 286 2.54 -10.59 2.50
CA LEU A 286 1.11 -10.52 2.19
C LEU A 286 0.48 -9.22 2.70
N PRO A 287 0.71 -8.75 3.94
CA PRO A 287 0.15 -7.47 4.41
C PRO A 287 0.53 -6.26 3.55
N SER A 288 1.74 -6.25 2.98
CA SER A 288 2.17 -5.17 2.07
C SER A 288 1.41 -5.19 0.75
N TYR A 289 1.10 -6.37 0.21
CA TYR A 289 0.31 -6.51 -1.01
C TYR A 289 -1.17 -6.23 -0.79
N LEU A 290 -1.72 -6.60 0.36
CA LEU A 290 -3.09 -6.23 0.76
C LEU A 290 -3.22 -4.69 0.82
N GLY A 291 -2.33 -4.02 1.56
CA GLY A 291 -2.31 -2.56 1.64
C GLY A 291 -2.09 -1.89 0.28
N TRP A 292 -1.29 -2.49 -0.59
CA TRP A 292 -1.08 -2.00 -1.94
C TRP A 292 -2.37 -2.10 -2.78
N PHE A 293 -3.02 -3.27 -2.78
CA PHE A 293 -4.27 -3.44 -3.51
C PHE A 293 -5.38 -2.51 -2.98
N ARG A 294 -5.51 -2.40 -1.66
CA ARG A 294 -6.47 -1.49 -1.01
C ARG A 294 -6.23 -0.04 -1.41
N ALA A 295 -4.98 0.40 -1.50
CA ALA A 295 -4.64 1.75 -1.94
C ALA A 295 -5.01 1.98 -3.42
N LEU A 296 -4.86 0.96 -4.28
CA LEU A 296 -5.29 1.01 -5.70
C LEU A 296 -6.82 1.02 -5.83
N ASP A 297 -7.53 0.24 -5.02
CA ASP A 297 -8.99 0.11 -5.07
C ASP A 297 -9.69 1.38 -4.54
N ARG A 298 -9.10 2.02 -3.53
CA ARG A 298 -9.67 3.20 -2.86
C ARG A 298 -9.53 4.51 -3.64
N VAL A 299 -8.48 4.66 -4.40
CA VAL A 299 -8.18 5.92 -5.10
C VAL A 299 -8.55 5.78 -6.58
N PRO A 300 -9.63 6.44 -7.04
CA PRO A 300 -9.96 6.47 -8.45
C PRO A 300 -8.77 6.95 -9.29
N PRO A 301 -8.59 6.47 -10.54
CA PRO A 301 -7.48 6.88 -11.41
C PRO A 301 -7.33 8.40 -11.54
N ALA A 302 -8.43 9.14 -11.58
CA ALA A 302 -8.45 10.61 -11.70
C ALA A 302 -7.89 11.35 -10.47
N GLY A 303 -7.89 10.74 -9.27
CA GLY A 303 -7.36 11.34 -8.03
C GLY A 303 -5.99 10.79 -7.60
N SER A 304 -5.46 9.83 -8.35
CA SER A 304 -4.27 9.06 -7.98
C SER A 304 -3.00 9.66 -8.56
N THR A 305 -2.58 10.84 -8.07
CA THR A 305 -1.31 11.43 -8.53
C THR A 305 -0.10 10.70 -7.90
N PRO A 306 1.03 10.55 -8.64
CA PRO A 306 2.26 10.00 -8.09
C PRO A 306 2.76 10.76 -6.85
N SER A 307 2.56 12.08 -6.81
CA SER A 307 2.92 12.93 -5.67
C SER A 307 2.15 12.55 -4.41
N ARG A 308 0.84 12.29 -4.52
CA ARG A 308 0.00 11.84 -3.40
C ARG A 308 0.44 10.47 -2.87
N TRP A 309 0.78 9.55 -3.75
CA TRP A 309 1.29 8.23 -3.36
C TRP A 309 2.66 8.32 -2.69
N LEU A 310 3.55 9.19 -3.18
CA LEU A 310 4.84 9.42 -2.53
C LEU A 310 4.65 10.03 -1.13
N ALA A 311 3.74 10.99 -0.99
CA ALA A 311 3.39 11.57 0.30
C ALA A 311 2.87 10.50 1.28
N MET A 312 1.97 9.61 0.82
CA MET A 312 1.48 8.46 1.60
C MET A 312 2.61 7.52 2.02
N ALA A 313 3.55 7.20 1.12
CA ALA A 313 4.70 6.35 1.42
C ALA A 313 5.67 6.99 2.43
N LEU A 314 5.64 8.32 2.55
CA LEU A 314 6.39 9.10 3.53
C LEU A 314 5.64 9.29 4.86
N GLY A 315 4.36 8.92 4.95
CA GLY A 315 3.53 9.06 6.14
C GLY A 315 2.90 10.44 6.30
N ALA A 316 2.71 11.18 5.22
CA ALA A 316 1.83 12.34 5.24
C ALA A 316 0.37 11.87 5.30
N ALA A 317 -0.47 12.59 6.04
CA ALA A 317 -1.92 12.43 5.95
C ALA A 317 -2.36 12.80 4.52
N VAL A 318 -3.16 11.94 3.89
CA VAL A 318 -3.59 12.07 2.49
C VAL A 318 -5.11 12.20 2.44
#